data_a625094bfb8ccc480176a41dca6005c2
#
_entry.id   a625094bfb8ccc480176a41dca6005c2
#
_cell.length_a   1.000
_cell.length_b   1.000
_cell.length_c   1.000
_cell.angle_alpha   90.00
_cell.angle_beta   90.00
_cell.angle_gamma   90.00
#
_symmetry.space_group_name_H-M   'P 1'
#
loop_
_entity.id
_entity.type
_entity.pdbx_description
1 polymer ?
#
loop_
_entity_poly.entity_id
_entity_poly.type
_entity_poly.pdbx_seq_one_letter_code
_entity_poly.pdbx_strand_id
1 'polypeptide(L)'
;MKRYTKLFALCFLGLSVVQAQAQDSDMLSLSRSISQAMLKELGQKLQSAMTEGGAVNAIGVCNTQAPEIAGRVSAQNQVKLSRVGIRARNPVMGVPNEWQARALAQFDAGLARGDKPAEMEFSETITKSDGSKEFHFAKPIVLQPMCVACHGGPEQISPEVKSKLSELYPNDKAVNYQPGQLRGAVVLSRSAP
;
A
#
# COMPACT_ATOMS: atom_id res chain seq x y z
N MET A 1 -58.08 14.26 27.52
CA MET A 1 -57.49 13.69 26.28
C MET A 1 -56.48 14.67 25.71
N LYS A 2 -55.21 14.58 26.01
CA LYS A 2 -54.17 15.52 25.51
C LYS A 2 -52.77 14.85 25.54
N ARG A 3 -52.10 14.81 24.35
CA ARG A 3 -50.66 14.95 24.17
C ARG A 3 -49.74 13.89 24.71
N TYR A 4 -49.57 12.74 23.98
CA TYR A 4 -48.35 11.95 24.00
C TYR A 4 -48.01 11.47 22.60
N THR A 5 -47.50 12.35 21.75
CA THR A 5 -47.08 11.99 20.37
C THR A 5 -45.96 12.92 19.87
N LYS A 6 -44.81 13.00 20.53
CA LYS A 6 -43.65 13.73 19.98
C LYS A 6 -42.31 13.33 20.60
N LEU A 7 -42.10 12.11 21.14
CA LEU A 7 -40.77 11.76 21.72
C LEU A 7 -40.09 10.54 21.10
N PHE A 8 -40.56 9.98 19.96
CA PHE A 8 -39.99 8.75 19.40
C PHE A 8 -39.06 8.97 18.17
N ALA A 9 -38.93 10.18 17.65
CA ALA A 9 -38.19 10.46 16.40
C ALA A 9 -36.67 10.70 16.61
N LEU A 10 -36.22 11.03 17.83
CA LEU A 10 -34.79 11.39 18.05
C LEU A 10 -33.86 10.21 18.35
N CYS A 11 -34.36 9.04 18.74
CA CYS A 11 -33.49 7.88 19.05
C CYS A 11 -32.97 7.12 17.83
N PHE A 12 -33.62 7.22 16.66
CA PHE A 12 -33.21 6.45 15.46
C PHE A 12 -32.01 7.05 14.73
N LEU A 13 -31.79 8.35 14.80
CA LEU A 13 -30.64 9.01 14.12
C LEU A 13 -29.30 8.74 14.85
N GLY A 14 -29.31 8.55 16.16
CA GLY A 14 -28.09 8.28 16.93
C GLY A 14 -27.50 6.89 16.72
N LEU A 15 -28.31 5.86 16.47
CA LEU A 15 -27.82 4.50 16.25
C LEU A 15 -27.08 4.33 14.92
N SER A 16 -27.52 5.02 13.87
CA SER A 16 -26.92 4.92 12.52
C SER A 16 -25.51 5.50 12.44
N VAL A 17 -25.25 6.57 13.17
CA VAL A 17 -23.93 7.24 13.19
C VAL A 17 -22.90 6.40 13.97
N VAL A 18 -23.30 5.79 15.08
CA VAL A 18 -22.41 4.93 15.89
C VAL A 18 -22.03 3.67 15.14
N GLN A 19 -22.95 3.08 14.38
CA GLN A 19 -22.65 1.90 13.55
C GLN A 19 -21.69 2.20 12.40
N ALA A 20 -21.81 3.33 11.73
CA ALA A 20 -20.91 3.73 10.66
C ALA A 20 -19.48 3.94 11.18
N GLN A 21 -19.31 4.59 12.32
CA GLN A 21 -17.98 4.82 12.92
C GLN A 21 -17.31 3.53 13.39
N ALA A 22 -18.06 2.58 13.94
CA ALA A 22 -17.54 1.28 14.32
C ALA A 22 -17.04 0.49 13.09
N GLN A 23 -17.79 0.52 12.02
CA GLN A 23 -17.45 -0.15 10.75
C GLN A 23 -16.19 0.41 10.09
N ASP A 24 -16.02 1.73 10.08
CA ASP A 24 -14.81 2.37 9.55
C ASP A 24 -13.57 2.02 10.41
N SER A 25 -13.72 1.93 11.72
CA SER A 25 -12.63 1.52 12.62
C SER A 25 -12.20 0.07 12.39
N ASP A 26 -13.14 -0.84 12.15
CA ASP A 26 -12.88 -2.25 11.88
C ASP A 26 -12.18 -2.42 10.50
N MET A 27 -12.64 -1.68 9.48
CA MET A 27 -12.01 -1.70 8.17
C MET A 27 -10.59 -1.15 8.21
N LEU A 28 -10.36 -0.09 8.97
CA LEU A 28 -9.04 0.49 9.16
C LEU A 28 -8.10 -0.47 9.89
N SER A 29 -8.56 -1.09 10.96
CA SER A 29 -7.81 -2.09 11.73
C SER A 29 -7.42 -3.30 10.87
N LEU A 30 -8.38 -3.84 10.11
CA LEU A 30 -8.14 -4.93 9.17
C LEU A 30 -7.13 -4.54 8.09
N SER A 31 -7.24 -3.34 7.52
CA SER A 31 -6.33 -2.86 6.47
C SER A 31 -4.90 -2.67 6.97
N ARG A 32 -4.71 -2.19 8.20
CA ARG A 32 -3.41 -2.13 8.87
C ARG A 32 -2.81 -3.53 9.01
N SER A 33 -3.59 -4.50 9.51
CA SER A 33 -3.16 -5.88 9.68
C SER A 33 -2.75 -6.53 8.36
N ILE A 34 -3.56 -6.42 7.31
CA ILE A 34 -3.30 -6.96 5.97
C ILE A 34 -2.01 -6.35 5.39
N SER A 35 -1.88 -5.03 5.43
CA SER A 35 -0.71 -4.33 4.89
C SER A 35 0.57 -4.73 5.62
N GLN A 36 0.50 -4.84 6.95
CA GLN A 36 1.64 -5.24 7.78
C GLN A 36 2.05 -6.70 7.52
N ALA A 37 1.08 -7.61 7.41
CA ALA A 37 1.33 -9.01 7.09
C ALA A 37 1.99 -9.17 5.72
N MET A 38 1.50 -8.48 4.70
CA MET A 38 2.09 -8.46 3.36
C MET A 38 3.52 -7.93 3.37
N LEU A 39 3.77 -6.79 4.01
CA LEU A 39 5.12 -6.20 4.08
C LEU A 39 6.10 -7.08 4.84
N LYS A 40 5.65 -7.73 5.92
CA LYS A 40 6.47 -8.68 6.70
C LYS A 40 6.84 -9.90 5.86
N GLU A 41 5.86 -10.54 5.21
CA GLU A 41 6.11 -11.74 4.39
C GLU A 41 7.04 -11.42 3.22
N LEU A 42 6.77 -10.32 2.50
CA LEU A 42 7.61 -9.88 1.39
C LEU A 42 9.04 -9.55 1.85
N GLY A 43 9.17 -8.87 2.98
CA GLY A 43 10.48 -8.55 3.56
C GLY A 43 11.29 -9.79 3.95
N GLN A 44 10.64 -10.80 4.52
CA GLN A 44 11.27 -12.08 4.85
C GLN A 44 11.76 -12.83 3.61
N LYS A 45 10.91 -12.92 2.57
CA LYS A 45 11.28 -13.54 1.29
C LYS A 45 12.44 -12.82 0.62
N LEU A 46 12.42 -11.48 0.63
CA LEU A 46 13.50 -10.67 0.08
C LEU A 46 14.82 -10.88 0.85
N GLN A 47 14.75 -10.90 2.18
CA GLN A 47 15.92 -11.13 3.04
C GLN A 47 16.53 -12.51 2.79
N SER A 48 15.72 -13.58 2.72
CA SER A 48 16.20 -14.93 2.39
C SER A 48 16.88 -14.96 1.03
N ALA A 49 16.23 -14.42 0.01
CA ALA A 49 16.79 -14.40 -1.35
C ALA A 49 18.10 -13.61 -1.44
N MET A 50 18.23 -12.51 -0.70
CA MET A 50 19.47 -11.72 -0.60
C MET A 50 20.59 -12.54 0.06
N THR A 51 20.27 -13.33 1.08
CA THR A 51 21.25 -14.17 1.80
C THR A 51 21.68 -15.37 0.96
N GLU A 52 20.77 -15.98 0.22
CA GLU A 52 21.00 -17.22 -0.54
C GLU A 52 21.73 -16.99 -1.87
N GLY A 53 21.41 -15.89 -2.58
CA GLY A 53 21.91 -15.65 -3.93
C GLY A 53 22.09 -14.16 -4.29
N GLY A 54 22.12 -13.30 -3.29
CA GLY A 54 22.37 -11.87 -3.46
C GLY A 54 21.24 -11.13 -4.19
N ALA A 55 21.56 -9.92 -4.65
CA ALA A 55 20.59 -9.02 -5.24
C ALA A 55 19.97 -9.55 -6.55
N VAL A 56 20.72 -10.31 -7.34
CA VAL A 56 20.20 -10.93 -8.59
C VAL A 56 19.09 -11.91 -8.28
N ASN A 57 19.29 -12.79 -7.28
CA ASN A 57 18.26 -13.74 -6.83
C ASN A 57 17.02 -13.01 -6.26
N ALA A 58 17.25 -11.94 -5.50
CA ALA A 58 16.19 -11.15 -4.88
C ALA A 58 15.27 -10.45 -5.90
N ILE A 59 15.71 -10.20 -7.13
CA ILE A 59 14.85 -9.66 -8.21
C ILE A 59 13.68 -10.62 -8.50
N GLY A 60 13.90 -11.94 -8.44
CA GLY A 60 12.86 -12.95 -8.61
C GLY A 60 11.72 -12.82 -7.60
N VAL A 61 12.04 -12.47 -6.33
CA VAL A 61 11.02 -12.21 -5.30
C VAL A 61 10.11 -11.05 -5.71
N CYS A 62 10.68 -9.97 -6.22
CA CYS A 62 9.91 -8.81 -6.67
C CYS A 62 9.10 -9.08 -7.93
N ASN A 63 9.61 -9.92 -8.83
CA ASN A 63 8.99 -10.23 -10.11
C ASN A 63 7.84 -11.22 -10.00
N THR A 64 8.04 -12.32 -9.28
CA THR A 64 7.09 -13.43 -9.22
C THR A 64 6.40 -13.54 -7.86
N GLN A 65 7.14 -13.62 -6.77
CA GLN A 65 6.54 -13.90 -5.45
C GLN A 65 5.71 -12.73 -4.91
N ALA A 66 6.11 -11.50 -5.15
CA ALA A 66 5.36 -10.35 -4.64
C ALA A 66 3.95 -10.20 -5.24
N PRO A 67 3.73 -10.41 -6.56
CA PRO A 67 2.38 -10.51 -7.13
C PRO A 67 1.58 -11.71 -6.58
N GLU A 68 2.22 -12.86 -6.40
CA GLU A 68 1.58 -14.06 -5.83
C GLU A 68 1.11 -13.82 -4.39
N ILE A 69 1.95 -13.22 -3.55
CA ILE A 69 1.60 -12.84 -2.17
C ILE A 69 0.42 -11.88 -2.19
N ALA A 70 0.46 -10.83 -3.02
CA ALA A 70 -0.62 -9.87 -3.14
C ALA A 70 -1.94 -10.53 -3.59
N GLY A 71 -1.90 -11.41 -4.60
CA GLY A 71 -3.06 -12.15 -5.09
C GLY A 71 -3.67 -13.06 -4.04
N ARG A 72 -2.84 -13.83 -3.34
CA ARG A 72 -3.29 -14.73 -2.25
C ARG A 72 -3.91 -13.94 -1.09
N VAL A 73 -3.24 -12.89 -0.63
CA VAL A 73 -3.75 -12.05 0.46
C VAL A 73 -5.04 -11.34 0.05
N SER A 74 -5.14 -10.88 -1.20
CA SER A 74 -6.36 -10.29 -1.76
C SER A 74 -7.54 -11.25 -1.70
N ALA A 75 -7.34 -12.49 -2.16
CA ALA A 75 -8.38 -13.50 -2.18
C ALA A 75 -8.85 -13.90 -0.77
N GLN A 76 -7.90 -14.10 0.16
CA GLN A 76 -8.18 -14.50 1.54
C GLN A 76 -8.98 -13.45 2.33
N ASN A 77 -8.79 -12.16 2.02
CA ASN A 77 -9.40 -11.05 2.76
C ASN A 77 -10.50 -10.31 1.98
N GLN A 78 -10.81 -10.74 0.76
CA GLN A 78 -11.79 -10.09 -0.12
C GLN A 78 -11.48 -8.60 -0.34
N VAL A 79 -10.21 -8.30 -0.60
CA VAL A 79 -9.70 -6.95 -0.88
C VAL A 79 -8.96 -6.92 -2.21
N LYS A 80 -8.81 -5.75 -2.80
CA LYS A 80 -7.83 -5.52 -3.87
C LYS A 80 -6.57 -4.97 -3.22
N LEU A 81 -5.48 -5.72 -3.28
CA LEU A 81 -4.20 -5.38 -2.67
C LEU A 81 -3.12 -5.27 -3.74
N SER A 82 -2.35 -4.19 -3.72
CA SER A 82 -1.24 -3.99 -4.64
C SER A 82 -0.16 -3.09 -4.05
N ARG A 83 0.90 -2.83 -4.82
CA ARG A 83 1.96 -1.88 -4.48
C ARG A 83 2.13 -0.91 -5.64
N VAL A 84 2.19 0.38 -5.32
CA VAL A 84 2.36 1.45 -6.29
C VAL A 84 3.51 2.36 -5.92
N GLY A 85 4.02 3.10 -6.89
CA GLY A 85 5.05 4.11 -6.66
C GLY A 85 5.17 5.05 -7.84
N ILE A 86 5.51 6.31 -7.59
CA ILE A 86 5.63 7.34 -8.65
C ILE A 86 6.67 6.92 -9.69
N ARG A 87 7.81 6.39 -9.25
CA ARG A 87 8.82 5.75 -10.11
C ARG A 87 8.56 4.25 -10.12
N ALA A 88 7.64 3.80 -10.98
CA ALA A 88 7.26 2.40 -11.06
C ALA A 88 8.36 1.54 -11.72
N ARG A 89 8.63 0.35 -11.15
CA ARG A 89 9.47 -0.66 -11.79
C ARG A 89 8.69 -1.40 -12.88
N ASN A 90 7.49 -1.83 -12.54
CA ASN A 90 6.56 -2.43 -13.48
C ASN A 90 5.47 -1.41 -13.84
N PRO A 91 5.45 -0.87 -15.06
CA PRO A 91 4.47 0.15 -15.44
C PRO A 91 3.04 -0.36 -15.56
N VAL A 92 2.85 -1.67 -15.70
CA VAL A 92 1.50 -2.27 -15.80
C VAL A 92 0.84 -2.36 -14.41
N MET A 93 1.62 -2.66 -13.37
CA MET A 93 1.08 -2.97 -12.04
C MET A 93 1.41 -1.91 -10.98
N GLY A 94 2.39 -1.06 -11.24
CA GLY A 94 2.98 -0.18 -10.23
C GLY A 94 2.67 1.30 -10.38
N VAL A 95 1.97 1.72 -11.45
CA VAL A 95 1.61 3.12 -11.66
C VAL A 95 0.39 3.47 -10.81
N PRO A 96 0.45 4.54 -9.99
CA PRO A 96 -0.66 4.94 -9.15
C PRO A 96 -1.80 5.57 -9.96
N ASN A 97 -3.04 5.28 -9.55
CA ASN A 97 -4.20 6.05 -9.96
C ASN A 97 -4.29 7.36 -9.14
N GLU A 98 -5.33 8.15 -9.35
CA GLU A 98 -5.48 9.48 -8.76
C GLU A 98 -5.45 9.47 -7.22
N TRP A 99 -6.25 8.62 -6.54
CA TRP A 99 -6.25 8.59 -5.07
C TRP A 99 -4.93 8.04 -4.51
N GLN A 100 -4.32 7.08 -5.18
CA GLN A 100 -3.02 6.53 -4.80
C GLN A 100 -1.90 7.57 -4.96
N ALA A 101 -1.98 8.40 -5.99
CA ALA A 101 -1.06 9.51 -6.19
C ALA A 101 -1.20 10.57 -5.08
N ARG A 102 -2.44 10.88 -4.64
CA ARG A 102 -2.66 11.76 -3.47
C ARG A 102 -2.06 11.17 -2.20
N ALA A 103 -2.26 9.87 -1.95
CA ALA A 103 -1.67 9.19 -0.80
C ALA A 103 -0.13 9.25 -0.83
N LEU A 104 0.48 8.99 -1.98
CA LEU A 104 1.94 9.07 -2.15
C LEU A 104 2.46 10.50 -1.92
N ALA A 105 1.77 11.53 -2.42
CA ALA A 105 2.15 12.92 -2.20
C ALA A 105 2.07 13.30 -0.71
N GLN A 106 1.04 12.83 0.00
CA GLN A 106 0.92 13.05 1.44
C GLN A 106 2.04 12.36 2.22
N PHE A 107 2.43 11.14 1.85
CA PHE A 107 3.55 10.44 2.47
C PHE A 107 4.88 11.13 2.21
N ASP A 108 5.13 11.57 0.99
CA ASP A 108 6.37 12.28 0.65
C ASP A 108 6.49 13.59 1.45
N ALA A 109 5.40 14.37 1.52
CA ALA A 109 5.35 15.58 2.34
C ALA A 109 5.52 15.29 3.84
N GLY A 110 4.95 14.19 4.35
CA GLY A 110 5.13 13.77 5.74
C GLY A 110 6.59 13.41 6.06
N LEU A 111 7.23 12.63 5.19
CA LEU A 111 8.65 12.31 5.34
C LEU A 111 9.54 13.56 5.33
N ALA A 112 9.22 14.53 4.47
CA ALA A 112 9.94 15.80 4.42
C ALA A 112 9.80 16.62 5.72
N ARG A 113 8.70 16.46 6.47
CA ARG A 113 8.51 17.05 7.81
C ARG A 113 9.16 16.24 8.93
N GLY A 114 9.64 15.03 8.66
CA GLY A 114 10.19 14.12 9.67
C GLY A 114 9.17 13.21 10.35
N ASP A 115 7.97 13.05 9.76
CA ASP A 115 6.94 12.14 10.28
C ASP A 115 7.48 10.70 10.23
N LYS A 116 7.13 9.88 11.23
CA LYS A 116 7.60 8.50 11.31
C LYS A 116 6.83 7.60 10.34
N PRO A 117 7.50 6.91 9.41
CA PRO A 117 6.81 6.05 8.41
C PRO A 117 5.89 5.00 9.02
N ALA A 118 6.24 4.48 10.20
CA ALA A 118 5.43 3.47 10.90
C ALA A 118 4.07 4.00 11.34
N GLU A 119 3.97 5.31 11.62
CA GLU A 119 2.75 5.98 12.06
C GLU A 119 1.93 6.55 10.89
N MET A 120 2.52 6.63 9.68
CA MET A 120 1.87 7.21 8.51
C MET A 120 0.92 6.22 7.86
N GLU A 121 -0.26 6.67 7.51
CA GLU A 121 -1.26 5.96 6.70
C GLU A 121 -2.18 6.98 6.02
N PHE A 122 -2.86 6.54 4.98
CA PHE A 122 -3.89 7.31 4.29
C PHE A 122 -5.11 6.42 4.10
N SER A 123 -6.30 6.91 4.45
CA SER A 123 -7.55 6.20 4.19
C SER A 123 -8.66 7.16 3.82
N GLU A 124 -9.54 6.71 2.94
CA GLU A 124 -10.74 7.43 2.55
C GLU A 124 -11.83 6.45 2.11
N THR A 125 -13.08 6.82 2.28
CA THR A 125 -14.23 6.12 1.70
C THR A 125 -14.78 6.96 0.55
N ILE A 126 -14.80 6.37 -0.66
CA ILE A 126 -15.27 7.03 -1.88
C ILE A 126 -16.65 6.48 -2.22
N THR A 127 -17.58 7.39 -2.53
CA THR A 127 -18.87 7.03 -3.12
C THR A 127 -18.71 7.04 -4.65
N LYS A 128 -18.99 5.90 -5.29
CA LYS A 128 -18.94 5.73 -6.74
C LYS A 128 -20.19 6.33 -7.41
N SER A 129 -20.15 6.44 -8.72
CA SER A 129 -21.27 6.98 -9.51
C SER A 129 -22.54 6.12 -9.43
N ASP A 130 -22.42 4.83 -9.12
CA ASP A 130 -23.53 3.91 -8.90
C ASP A 130 -24.10 3.95 -7.47
N GLY A 131 -23.58 4.85 -6.61
CA GLY A 131 -23.96 4.98 -5.22
C GLY A 131 -23.26 3.99 -4.27
N SER A 132 -22.54 3.00 -4.78
CA SER A 132 -21.76 2.09 -3.94
C SER A 132 -20.57 2.81 -3.31
N LYS A 133 -20.14 2.33 -2.14
CA LYS A 133 -18.98 2.88 -1.45
C LYS A 133 -17.78 1.92 -1.54
N GLU A 134 -16.60 2.47 -1.61
CA GLU A 134 -15.35 1.72 -1.56
C GLU A 134 -14.41 2.38 -0.56
N PHE A 135 -13.96 1.58 0.42
CA PHE A 135 -12.94 2.00 1.38
C PHE A 135 -11.55 1.77 0.76
N HIS A 136 -10.71 2.79 0.86
CA HIS A 136 -9.35 2.81 0.37
C HIS A 136 -8.37 3.02 1.53
N PHE A 137 -7.25 2.31 1.49
CA PHE A 137 -6.18 2.42 2.48
C PHE A 137 -4.83 2.36 1.81
N ALA A 138 -3.88 3.15 2.29
CA ALA A 138 -2.49 3.12 1.87
C ALA A 138 -1.54 3.16 3.07
N LYS A 139 -0.42 2.43 2.96
CA LYS A 139 0.69 2.42 3.92
C LYS A 139 2.00 2.67 3.18
N PRO A 140 2.85 3.64 3.60
CA PRO A 140 4.07 3.96 2.89
C PRO A 140 5.09 2.82 2.93
N ILE A 141 5.86 2.69 1.86
CA ILE A 141 7.06 1.86 1.76
C ILE A 141 8.25 2.80 1.65
N VAL A 142 9.05 2.83 2.70
CA VAL A 142 10.28 3.65 2.75
C VAL A 142 11.49 2.78 2.47
N LEU A 143 12.41 3.30 1.67
CA LEU A 143 13.61 2.60 1.23
C LEU A 143 14.55 2.35 2.40
N GLN A 144 14.90 1.08 2.61
CA GLN A 144 15.89 0.67 3.60
C GLN A 144 17.31 0.65 2.98
N PRO A 145 18.39 0.65 3.77
CA PRO A 145 19.75 0.60 3.23
C PRO A 145 20.00 -0.55 2.27
N MET A 146 19.48 -1.75 2.54
CA MET A 146 19.64 -2.92 1.64
C MET A 146 18.96 -2.72 0.26
N CYS A 147 17.96 -1.87 0.18
CA CYS A 147 17.16 -1.70 -1.04
C CYS A 147 17.93 -0.99 -2.16
N VAL A 148 19.01 -0.25 -1.83
CA VAL A 148 19.82 0.47 -2.82
C VAL A 148 20.55 -0.47 -3.79
N ALA A 149 20.74 -1.74 -3.42
CA ALA A 149 21.31 -2.74 -4.32
C ALA A 149 20.52 -2.96 -5.62
N CYS A 150 19.22 -2.58 -5.60
CA CYS A 150 18.32 -2.68 -6.76
C CYS A 150 17.61 -1.36 -7.09
N HIS A 151 17.59 -0.40 -6.18
CA HIS A 151 16.86 0.85 -6.31
C HIS A 151 17.75 2.10 -6.18
N GLY A 152 19.03 1.93 -5.89
CA GLY A 152 20.00 3.01 -5.74
C GLY A 152 20.43 3.66 -7.05
N GLY A 153 21.48 4.46 -6.95
CA GLY A 153 22.12 5.07 -8.11
C GLY A 153 22.99 4.07 -8.90
N PRO A 154 23.51 4.52 -10.06
CA PRO A 154 24.29 3.67 -10.97
C PRO A 154 25.50 2.99 -10.30
N GLU A 155 26.14 3.67 -9.34
CA GLU A 155 27.32 3.13 -8.63
C GLU A 155 26.96 2.11 -7.54
N GLN A 156 25.71 2.06 -7.12
CA GLN A 156 25.23 1.18 -6.05
C GLN A 156 24.64 -0.14 -6.59
N ILE A 157 24.26 -0.15 -7.86
CA ILE A 157 23.65 -1.31 -8.53
C ILE A 157 24.73 -2.00 -9.37
N SER A 158 25.02 -3.28 -9.04
CA SER A 158 26.06 -4.04 -9.76
C SER A 158 25.69 -4.27 -11.23
N PRO A 159 26.67 -4.52 -12.13
CA PRO A 159 26.42 -4.81 -13.54
C PRO A 159 25.43 -5.97 -13.75
N GLU A 160 25.54 -7.04 -12.95
CA GLU A 160 24.69 -8.23 -13.06
C GLU A 160 23.25 -7.90 -12.68
N VAL A 161 23.04 -7.08 -11.62
CA VAL A 161 21.72 -6.60 -11.20
C VAL A 161 21.12 -5.70 -12.26
N LYS A 162 21.89 -4.77 -12.85
CA LYS A 162 21.44 -3.92 -13.96
C LYS A 162 20.99 -4.75 -15.15
N SER A 163 21.79 -5.73 -15.56
CA SER A 163 21.46 -6.64 -16.66
C SER A 163 20.14 -7.36 -16.41
N LYS A 164 19.98 -7.95 -15.20
CA LYS A 164 18.75 -8.66 -14.84
C LYS A 164 17.53 -7.75 -14.72
N LEU A 165 17.70 -6.54 -14.22
CA LEU A 165 16.63 -5.54 -14.20
C LEU A 165 16.21 -5.10 -15.60
N SER A 166 17.16 -4.88 -16.52
CA SER A 166 16.88 -4.51 -17.91
C SER A 166 16.13 -5.62 -18.65
N GLU A 167 16.49 -6.88 -18.38
CA GLU A 167 15.80 -8.04 -18.96
C GLU A 167 14.32 -8.11 -18.52
N LEU A 168 14.06 -7.99 -17.21
CA LEU A 168 12.74 -8.19 -16.65
C LEU A 168 11.87 -6.94 -16.63
N TYR A 169 12.49 -5.76 -16.65
CA TYR A 169 11.82 -4.47 -16.52
C TYR A 169 12.43 -3.43 -17.47
N PRO A 170 12.25 -3.56 -18.79
CA PRO A 170 12.89 -2.66 -19.77
C PRO A 170 12.48 -1.18 -19.61
N ASN A 171 11.35 -0.92 -18.92
CA ASN A 171 10.85 0.43 -18.64
C ASN A 171 10.98 0.82 -17.17
N ASP A 172 11.93 0.22 -16.44
CA ASP A 172 12.14 0.49 -14.99
C ASP A 172 12.48 1.97 -14.74
N LYS A 173 11.68 2.61 -13.89
CA LYS A 173 11.94 3.96 -13.39
C LYS A 173 12.31 3.99 -11.90
N ALA A 174 12.33 2.82 -11.24
CA ALA A 174 12.53 2.70 -9.81
C ALA A 174 14.00 2.64 -9.40
N VAL A 175 14.81 3.58 -9.87
CA VAL A 175 16.23 3.74 -9.58
C VAL A 175 16.53 5.13 -9.03
N ASN A 176 17.78 5.38 -8.62
CA ASN A 176 18.26 6.65 -8.04
C ASN A 176 17.53 7.03 -6.74
N TYR A 177 17.20 6.05 -5.92
CA TYR A 177 16.69 6.28 -4.57
C TYR A 177 17.81 6.28 -3.52
N GLN A 178 17.56 7.01 -2.45
CA GLN A 178 18.38 6.98 -1.23
C GLN A 178 17.61 6.32 -0.08
N PRO A 179 18.30 5.72 0.91
CA PRO A 179 17.65 5.26 2.13
C PRO A 179 16.83 6.38 2.78
N GLY A 180 15.67 6.02 3.31
CA GLY A 180 14.74 6.98 3.90
C GLY A 180 13.74 7.63 2.93
N GLN A 181 13.96 7.55 1.62
CA GLN A 181 13.02 8.08 0.64
C GLN A 181 11.79 7.19 0.47
N LEU A 182 10.68 7.80 0.10
CA LEU A 182 9.45 7.09 -0.26
C LEU A 182 9.66 6.28 -1.53
N ARG A 183 9.63 4.94 -1.41
CA ARG A 183 9.67 4.04 -2.57
C ARG A 183 8.30 3.87 -3.21
N GLY A 184 7.25 3.96 -2.41
CA GLY A 184 5.88 3.75 -2.84
C GLY A 184 4.96 3.47 -1.66
N ALA A 185 3.86 2.77 -1.93
CA ALA A 185 2.91 2.35 -0.90
C ALA A 185 2.34 0.96 -1.18
N VAL A 186 2.01 0.23 -0.13
CA VAL A 186 0.99 -0.81 -0.17
C VAL A 186 -0.35 -0.11 -0.21
N VAL A 187 -1.20 -0.47 -1.16
CA VAL A 187 -2.53 0.09 -1.32
C VAL A 187 -3.57 -1.03 -1.31
N LEU A 188 -4.69 -0.76 -0.67
CA LEU A 188 -5.77 -1.70 -0.50
C LEU A 188 -7.10 -1.00 -0.76
N SER A 189 -8.03 -1.68 -1.43
CA SER A 189 -9.42 -1.25 -1.50
C SER A 189 -10.38 -2.42 -1.32
N ARG A 190 -11.57 -2.13 -0.77
CA ARG A 190 -12.68 -3.08 -0.64
C ARG A 190 -14.01 -2.34 -0.64
N SER A 191 -15.07 -3.06 -1.03
CA SER A 191 -16.44 -2.53 -0.90
C SER A 191 -16.73 -2.16 0.55
N ALA A 192 -17.25 -0.96 0.75
CA ALA A 192 -17.80 -0.49 2.02
C ALA A 192 -19.32 -0.69 2.02
N PRO A 193 -19.93 -0.96 3.16
CA PRO A 193 -21.38 -1.11 3.30
C PRO A 193 -22.12 0.18 3.01
#